data_2e909073ac44d0ebe66358b4c8127b5d
#
_entry.id   2e909073ac44d0ebe66358b4c8127b5d
#
_cell.length_a   1.000
_cell.length_b   1.000
_cell.length_c   1.000
_cell.angle_alpha   90.00
_cell.angle_beta   90.00
_cell.angle_gamma   90.00
#
_symmetry.space_group_name_H-M   'P 1'
#
loop_
_entity.id
_entity.type
_entity.pdbx_description
1 polymer ?
#
loop_
_entity_poly.entity_id
_entity_poly.type
_entity_poly.pdbx_seq_one_letter_code
_entity_poly.pdbx_strand_id
1 'polypeptide(L)'
;MQQKERMDYVLLPVTDDANSNSNTVAYQEKNSIDDIKISNITSEGYQVDVTVTASSGIKQVLMPTWTVANGQDDIVWHQATINGRVASAKISSSEHNEEAGEYITHVYLYSNSGKVQINDVYIDLTDCSQTVSFTHKHGWDFVDGKWYYYNERREKSTGWLNLNGNWYYMKLNGSMAVGWCLVGNSWYYMSESGAMVTGWLNLNGNWYYMRPSGAMVVGWCLVGNNWYYMAEIGVMVTGWLNLNGTWYYMGNDGAMLTGTHTINGNTYVFNQDGVWISD
;
A
#
# COMPACT_ATOMS: atom_id res chain seq x y z
N MET A 1 -34.31 18.28 5.11
CA MET A 1 -32.87 18.61 5.18
C MET A 1 -32.31 17.98 6.44
N GLN A 2 -31.83 16.75 6.35
CA GLN A 2 -31.10 16.12 7.46
C GLN A 2 -29.63 16.18 7.11
N GLN A 3 -28.85 16.76 8.03
CA GLN A 3 -27.39 16.86 7.92
C GLN A 3 -26.78 15.47 7.95
N LYS A 4 -26.02 15.14 6.89
CA LYS A 4 -25.07 14.02 6.91
C LYS A 4 -23.96 14.37 7.91
N GLU A 5 -23.97 13.74 9.06
CA GLU A 5 -22.81 13.76 9.96
C GLU A 5 -21.71 12.89 9.34
N ARG A 6 -20.72 13.58 8.85
CA ARG A 6 -19.44 12.99 8.42
C ARG A 6 -18.65 12.72 9.69
N MET A 7 -18.51 11.45 10.08
CA MET A 7 -17.61 11.09 11.17
C MET A 7 -16.17 11.22 10.71
N ASP A 8 -15.53 12.33 11.06
CA ASP A 8 -14.10 12.52 10.93
C ASP A 8 -13.40 11.73 12.04
N TYR A 9 -12.67 10.68 11.66
CA TYR A 9 -11.80 9.97 12.61
C TYR A 9 -10.54 10.79 12.85
N VAL A 10 -10.42 11.35 14.04
CA VAL A 10 -9.19 11.97 14.53
C VAL A 10 -8.24 10.86 14.95
N LEU A 11 -7.20 10.64 14.16
CA LEU A 11 -6.04 9.87 14.60
C LEU A 11 -5.26 10.69 15.62
N LEU A 12 -5.30 10.31 16.87
CA LEU A 12 -4.43 10.88 17.90
C LEU A 12 -2.99 10.44 17.64
N PRO A 13 -2.00 11.35 17.69
CA PRO A 13 -0.62 10.98 17.54
C PRO A 13 -0.15 10.12 18.72
N VAL A 14 0.54 9.02 18.41
CA VAL A 14 1.30 8.24 19.40
C VAL A 14 2.53 9.08 19.73
N THR A 15 2.60 9.64 20.92
CA THR A 15 3.84 10.24 21.46
C THR A 15 4.68 9.10 22.03
N ASP A 16 5.87 8.90 21.45
CA ASP A 16 6.92 8.09 22.05
C ASP A 16 7.49 8.82 23.27
N ASP A 17 7.07 8.46 24.46
CA ASP A 17 7.81 8.80 25.68
C ASP A 17 8.71 7.61 26.07
N ALA A 18 9.99 7.76 25.75
CA ALA A 18 11.05 6.91 26.25
C ALA A 18 11.34 7.25 27.72
N ASN A 19 10.82 6.51 28.64
CA ASN A 19 11.48 6.03 29.87
C ASN A 19 10.50 5.46 30.92
N SER A 20 10.35 4.14 30.96
CA SER A 20 10.14 3.42 32.22
C SER A 20 10.33 1.92 32.01
N ASN A 21 11.32 1.37 32.72
CA ASN A 21 11.52 -0.06 32.92
C ASN A 21 10.30 -0.65 33.66
N SER A 22 9.33 -1.18 32.94
CA SER A 22 8.39 -2.16 33.44
C SER A 22 8.16 -3.21 32.35
N ASN A 23 8.50 -4.47 32.63
CA ASN A 23 8.16 -5.64 31.84
C ASN A 23 6.65 -5.86 31.83
N THR A 24 5.87 -4.94 31.29
CA THR A 24 4.50 -5.18 30.88
C THR A 24 4.55 -5.66 29.44
N VAL A 25 4.38 -6.97 29.23
CA VAL A 25 4.05 -7.52 27.90
C VAL A 25 2.78 -6.80 27.46
N ALA A 26 2.92 -5.85 26.52
CA ALA A 26 1.78 -5.17 25.93
C ALA A 26 0.91 -6.25 25.28
N TYR A 27 -0.26 -6.52 25.86
CA TYR A 27 -1.22 -7.45 25.31
C TYR A 27 -1.74 -6.87 23.99
N GLN A 28 -1.27 -7.41 22.86
CA GLN A 28 -1.76 -7.00 21.53
C GLN A 28 -3.17 -7.56 21.39
N GLU A 29 -4.16 -6.67 21.39
CA GLU A 29 -5.54 -7.07 21.15
C GLU A 29 -5.67 -7.68 19.75
N LYS A 30 -6.12 -8.93 19.68
CA LYS A 30 -6.38 -9.64 18.44
C LYS A 30 -7.86 -9.51 18.10
N ASN A 31 -8.17 -8.74 17.05
CA ASN A 31 -9.48 -8.66 16.42
C ASN A 31 -9.37 -9.16 14.99
N SER A 32 -10.19 -10.10 14.59
CA SER A 32 -10.21 -10.63 13.23
C SER A 32 -11.61 -11.08 12.82
N ILE A 33 -11.88 -10.97 11.54
CA ILE A 33 -12.98 -11.65 10.87
C ILE A 33 -12.33 -12.89 10.27
N ASP A 34 -12.67 -14.07 10.82
CA ASP A 34 -11.94 -15.32 10.57
C ASP A 34 -12.52 -16.08 9.37
N ASP A 35 -13.86 -16.01 9.19
CA ASP A 35 -14.57 -16.68 8.11
C ASP A 35 -15.88 -15.94 7.80
N ILE A 36 -16.28 -15.93 6.53
CA ILE A 36 -17.57 -15.41 6.08
C ILE A 36 -18.23 -16.47 5.21
N LYS A 37 -19.42 -16.87 5.62
CA LYS A 37 -20.24 -17.85 4.89
C LYS A 37 -21.54 -17.20 4.43
N ILE A 38 -21.83 -17.34 3.15
CA ILE A 38 -23.10 -16.95 2.56
C ILE A 38 -23.93 -18.20 2.31
N SER A 39 -25.20 -18.14 2.67
CA SER A 39 -26.13 -19.25 2.52
C SER A 39 -27.54 -18.74 2.19
N ASN A 40 -28.43 -19.65 1.84
CA ASN A 40 -29.83 -19.37 1.55
C ASN A 40 -30.00 -18.28 0.46
N ILE A 41 -29.14 -18.31 -0.57
CA ILE A 41 -29.20 -17.36 -1.68
C ILE A 41 -30.43 -17.65 -2.52
N THR A 42 -31.33 -16.69 -2.64
CA THR A 42 -32.55 -16.71 -3.43
C THR A 42 -32.77 -15.36 -4.09
N SER A 43 -33.72 -15.20 -4.99
CA SER A 43 -34.12 -13.90 -5.53
C SER A 43 -34.65 -12.93 -4.45
N GLU A 44 -35.03 -13.44 -3.27
CA GLU A 44 -35.57 -12.65 -2.16
C GLU A 44 -34.46 -12.21 -1.18
N GLY A 45 -33.21 -12.67 -1.35
CA GLY A 45 -32.08 -12.29 -0.50
C GLY A 45 -31.16 -13.46 -0.12
N TYR A 46 -30.37 -13.26 0.94
CA TYR A 46 -29.36 -14.22 1.41
C TYR A 46 -29.11 -14.08 2.91
N GLN A 47 -28.38 -15.03 3.47
CA GLN A 47 -27.88 -14.97 4.84
C GLN A 47 -26.38 -14.85 4.87
N VAL A 48 -25.87 -13.97 5.73
CA VAL A 48 -24.44 -13.78 6.02
C VAL A 48 -24.17 -14.30 7.42
N ASP A 49 -23.26 -15.27 7.54
CA ASP A 49 -22.74 -15.79 8.81
C ASP A 49 -21.23 -15.48 8.86
N VAL A 50 -20.82 -14.77 9.89
CA VAL A 50 -19.43 -14.30 10.04
C VAL A 50 -18.85 -14.88 11.32
N THR A 51 -17.74 -15.61 11.20
CA THR A 51 -16.96 -16.05 12.37
C THR A 51 -15.93 -14.99 12.72
N VAL A 52 -15.96 -14.51 13.96
CA VAL A 52 -15.11 -13.40 14.41
C VAL A 52 -14.34 -13.76 15.68
N THR A 53 -13.19 -13.10 15.86
CA THR A 53 -12.39 -13.13 17.08
C THR A 53 -12.20 -11.70 17.59
N ALA A 54 -12.49 -11.45 18.85
CA ALA A 54 -12.17 -10.21 19.55
C ALA A 54 -11.73 -10.55 20.96
N SER A 55 -10.45 -10.33 21.28
CA SER A 55 -9.87 -10.72 22.57
C SER A 55 -10.45 -9.97 23.77
N SER A 56 -10.95 -8.74 23.55
CA SER A 56 -11.70 -7.98 24.58
C SER A 56 -13.20 -8.29 24.59
N GLY A 57 -13.67 -9.22 23.74
CA GLY A 57 -15.08 -9.53 23.52
C GLY A 57 -15.71 -8.72 22.37
N ILE A 58 -16.79 -9.28 21.81
CA ILE A 58 -17.52 -8.68 20.69
C ILE A 58 -18.58 -7.74 21.25
N LYS A 59 -18.53 -6.47 20.84
CA LYS A 59 -19.55 -5.46 21.23
C LYS A 59 -20.74 -5.54 20.28
N GLN A 60 -20.47 -5.51 18.98
CA GLN A 60 -21.49 -5.62 17.92
C GLN A 60 -20.80 -5.98 16.59
N VAL A 61 -21.59 -6.52 15.67
CA VAL A 61 -21.23 -6.66 14.26
C VAL A 61 -22.30 -5.98 13.42
N LEU A 62 -21.90 -5.04 12.56
CA LEU A 62 -22.80 -4.34 11.65
C LEU A 62 -22.48 -4.76 10.22
N MET A 63 -23.52 -4.92 9.40
CA MET A 63 -23.43 -5.36 8.01
C MET A 63 -24.19 -4.40 7.11
N PRO A 64 -23.64 -3.18 6.80
CA PRO A 64 -24.25 -2.32 5.81
C PRO A 64 -24.19 -2.99 4.44
N THR A 65 -25.33 -3.00 3.76
CA THR A 65 -25.52 -3.63 2.46
C THR A 65 -26.16 -2.64 1.48
N TRP A 66 -25.78 -2.72 0.21
CA TRP A 66 -26.37 -1.96 -0.89
C TRP A 66 -26.23 -2.73 -2.21
N THR A 67 -27.01 -2.34 -3.24
CA THR A 67 -26.84 -2.84 -4.59
C THR A 67 -25.79 -2.08 -5.37
N VAL A 68 -25.16 -2.74 -6.35
CA VAL A 68 -24.18 -2.08 -7.23
C VAL A 68 -24.85 -1.21 -8.29
N ALA A 69 -26.13 -1.48 -8.60
CA ALA A 69 -26.84 -0.89 -9.74
C ALA A 69 -26.85 0.64 -9.73
N ASN A 70 -27.11 1.26 -8.57
CA ASN A 70 -27.21 2.72 -8.43
C ASN A 70 -26.23 3.30 -7.38
N GLY A 71 -25.18 2.54 -7.04
CA GLY A 71 -24.21 2.91 -6.01
C GLY A 71 -24.75 2.68 -4.59
N GLN A 72 -24.50 3.60 -3.66
CA GLN A 72 -24.91 3.46 -2.25
C GLN A 72 -26.22 4.22 -1.94
N ASP A 73 -27.13 4.34 -2.88
CA ASP A 73 -28.38 5.06 -2.69
C ASP A 73 -29.39 4.33 -1.82
N ASP A 74 -29.26 2.99 -1.74
CA ASP A 74 -30.13 2.06 -1.01
C ASP A 74 -29.44 1.40 0.20
N ILE A 75 -28.40 2.01 0.78
CA ILE A 75 -27.65 1.39 1.88
C ILE A 75 -28.51 1.13 3.13
N VAL A 76 -28.57 -0.11 3.55
CA VAL A 76 -29.23 -0.57 4.78
C VAL A 76 -28.22 -1.13 5.76
N TRP A 77 -28.29 -0.69 7.03
CA TRP A 77 -27.40 -1.13 8.10
C TRP A 77 -28.03 -2.26 8.91
N HIS A 78 -27.58 -3.50 8.71
CA HIS A 78 -28.03 -4.65 9.46
C HIS A 78 -27.17 -4.86 10.71
N GLN A 79 -27.81 -4.96 11.87
CA GLN A 79 -27.14 -5.40 13.09
C GLN A 79 -27.23 -6.93 13.18
N ALA A 80 -26.08 -7.59 13.17
CA ALA A 80 -26.02 -9.04 13.25
C ALA A 80 -26.41 -9.58 14.64
N THR A 81 -27.10 -10.71 14.68
CA THR A 81 -27.30 -11.50 15.88
C THR A 81 -26.05 -12.30 16.20
N ILE A 82 -25.52 -12.16 17.43
CA ILE A 82 -24.28 -12.79 17.85
C ILE A 82 -24.56 -14.03 18.68
N ASN A 83 -24.02 -15.16 18.26
CA ASN A 83 -24.05 -16.42 19.00
C ASN A 83 -22.63 -16.99 19.13
N GLY A 84 -22.03 -16.81 20.30
CA GLY A 84 -20.61 -17.14 20.54
C GLY A 84 -19.67 -16.30 19.65
N ARG A 85 -19.02 -16.97 18.72
CA ARG A 85 -18.12 -16.31 17.73
C ARG A 85 -18.77 -16.08 16.37
N VAL A 86 -20.02 -16.50 16.18
CA VAL A 86 -20.72 -16.31 14.91
C VAL A 86 -21.70 -15.16 15.02
N ALA A 87 -21.60 -14.24 14.09
CA ALA A 87 -22.52 -13.13 13.91
C ALA A 87 -23.31 -13.35 12.60
N SER A 88 -24.63 -13.33 12.67
CA SER A 88 -25.52 -13.66 11.55
C SER A 88 -26.46 -12.52 11.23
N ALA A 89 -26.63 -12.22 9.94
CA ALA A 89 -27.66 -11.32 9.43
C ALA A 89 -28.36 -11.93 8.21
N LYS A 90 -29.65 -11.64 8.08
CA LYS A 90 -30.42 -11.93 6.87
C LYS A 90 -30.59 -10.63 6.09
N ILE A 91 -30.21 -10.66 4.82
CA ILE A 91 -30.32 -9.55 3.89
C ILE A 91 -31.49 -9.84 2.96
N SER A 92 -32.42 -8.89 2.82
CA SER A 92 -33.60 -9.05 1.96
C SER A 92 -33.55 -8.09 0.78
N SER A 93 -33.84 -8.58 -0.44
CA SER A 93 -33.93 -7.73 -1.64
C SER A 93 -35.03 -6.67 -1.53
N SER A 94 -36.07 -6.92 -0.73
CA SER A 94 -37.14 -5.93 -0.49
C SER A 94 -36.70 -4.69 0.27
N GLU A 95 -35.54 -4.74 0.93
CA GLU A 95 -34.91 -3.59 1.60
C GLU A 95 -34.05 -2.76 0.64
N HIS A 96 -33.82 -3.28 -0.58
CA HIS A 96 -32.98 -2.73 -1.63
C HIS A 96 -33.76 -2.58 -2.95
N ASN A 97 -34.94 -1.98 -2.90
CA ASN A 97 -35.82 -1.70 -4.05
C ASN A 97 -36.16 -2.93 -4.90
N GLU A 98 -36.06 -4.16 -4.34
CA GLU A 98 -36.22 -5.43 -5.06
C GLU A 98 -35.27 -5.56 -6.26
N GLU A 99 -34.13 -4.88 -6.24
CA GLU A 99 -33.14 -4.93 -7.31
C GLU A 99 -32.50 -6.29 -7.41
N ALA A 100 -32.46 -6.81 -8.64
CA ALA A 100 -31.68 -8.01 -8.96
C ALA A 100 -30.25 -7.60 -9.32
N GLY A 101 -29.26 -8.46 -9.02
CA GLY A 101 -27.88 -8.23 -9.40
C GLY A 101 -26.89 -8.36 -8.26
N GLU A 102 -25.79 -7.64 -8.37
CA GLU A 102 -24.69 -7.70 -7.42
C GLU A 102 -24.99 -6.86 -6.18
N TYR A 103 -24.82 -7.47 -5.00
CA TYR A 103 -24.93 -6.83 -3.69
C TYR A 103 -23.57 -6.76 -3.04
N ILE A 104 -23.31 -5.66 -2.35
CA ILE A 104 -22.11 -5.48 -1.54
C ILE A 104 -22.53 -5.37 -0.08
N THR A 105 -21.97 -6.25 0.76
CA THR A 105 -22.13 -6.20 2.21
C THR A 105 -20.77 -5.96 2.85
N HIS A 106 -20.61 -4.88 3.59
CA HIS A 106 -19.45 -4.72 4.46
C HIS A 106 -19.72 -5.36 5.81
N VAL A 107 -18.70 -5.92 6.43
CA VAL A 107 -18.77 -6.49 7.78
C VAL A 107 -17.91 -5.65 8.71
N TYR A 108 -18.51 -5.00 9.70
CA TYR A 108 -17.85 -4.18 10.72
C TYR A 108 -17.90 -4.90 12.06
N LEU A 109 -16.77 -5.43 12.51
CA LEU A 109 -16.61 -5.99 13.84
C LEU A 109 -16.18 -4.90 14.84
N TYR A 110 -17.00 -4.61 15.81
CA TYR A 110 -16.66 -3.73 16.95
C TYR A 110 -16.37 -4.58 18.18
N SER A 111 -15.16 -4.41 18.71
CA SER A 111 -14.77 -5.02 19.99
C SER A 111 -15.16 -4.16 21.18
N ASN A 112 -15.13 -4.73 22.39
CA ASN A 112 -15.40 -4.01 23.63
C ASN A 112 -14.37 -2.91 23.93
N SER A 113 -13.14 -3.02 23.37
CA SER A 113 -12.12 -1.97 23.46
C SER A 113 -12.36 -0.78 22.52
N GLY A 114 -13.36 -0.86 21.65
CA GLY A 114 -13.66 0.16 20.63
C GLY A 114 -12.90 0.01 19.32
N LYS A 115 -12.02 -1.01 19.16
CA LYS A 115 -11.36 -1.31 17.89
C LYS A 115 -12.33 -1.90 16.88
N VAL A 116 -12.18 -1.49 15.62
CA VAL A 116 -13.02 -1.92 14.49
C VAL A 116 -12.19 -2.70 13.50
N GLN A 117 -12.71 -3.84 13.04
CA GLN A 117 -12.19 -4.61 11.90
C GLN A 117 -13.24 -4.60 10.80
N ILE A 118 -12.83 -4.43 9.55
CA ILE A 118 -13.75 -4.31 8.40
C ILE A 118 -13.35 -5.32 7.33
N ASN A 119 -14.36 -6.00 6.75
CA ASN A 119 -14.24 -6.85 5.56
C ASN A 119 -15.44 -6.64 4.65
N ASP A 120 -15.25 -6.86 3.35
CA ASP A 120 -16.27 -6.71 2.33
C ASP A 120 -16.71 -8.07 1.76
N VAL A 121 -17.97 -8.17 1.42
CA VAL A 121 -18.58 -9.36 0.81
C VAL A 121 -19.38 -8.94 -0.42
N TYR A 122 -19.14 -9.62 -1.54
CA TYR A 122 -19.83 -9.40 -2.82
C TYR A 122 -20.70 -10.61 -3.15
N ILE A 123 -21.97 -10.39 -3.47
CA ILE A 123 -22.94 -11.45 -3.75
C ILE A 123 -23.74 -11.06 -4.99
N ASP A 124 -23.82 -11.98 -5.94
CA ASP A 124 -24.68 -11.82 -7.13
C ASP A 124 -25.94 -12.67 -6.95
N LEU A 125 -27.10 -12.02 -6.80
CA LEU A 125 -28.39 -12.68 -6.67
C LEU A 125 -28.99 -13.15 -8.01
N THR A 126 -28.36 -12.85 -9.15
CA THR A 126 -28.79 -13.38 -10.45
C THR A 126 -28.45 -14.85 -10.61
N ASP A 127 -27.45 -15.37 -9.88
CA ASP A 127 -27.06 -16.79 -9.84
C ASP A 127 -27.27 -17.42 -8.45
N CYS A 128 -28.48 -17.89 -8.19
CA CYS A 128 -28.84 -18.51 -6.92
C CYS A 128 -28.24 -19.93 -6.71
N SER A 129 -27.42 -20.42 -7.63
CA SER A 129 -26.81 -21.76 -7.55
C SER A 129 -25.53 -21.83 -6.71
N GLN A 130 -25.00 -20.70 -6.28
CA GLN A 130 -23.69 -20.63 -5.64
C GLN A 130 -23.76 -20.55 -4.12
N THR A 131 -23.01 -21.43 -3.45
CA THR A 131 -22.59 -21.24 -2.06
C THR A 131 -21.27 -20.50 -2.11
N VAL A 132 -21.24 -19.22 -1.75
CA VAL A 132 -20.05 -18.40 -1.90
C VAL A 132 -19.45 -18.05 -0.55
N SER A 133 -18.20 -18.38 -0.39
CA SER A 133 -17.35 -18.00 0.73
C SER A 133 -16.38 -16.90 0.26
N PHE A 134 -16.56 -15.64 0.66
CA PHE A 134 -15.69 -14.57 0.19
C PHE A 134 -15.29 -13.56 1.25
N THR A 135 -14.01 -13.21 1.23
CA THR A 135 -13.46 -12.10 2.01
C THR A 135 -12.99 -10.92 1.16
N HIS A 136 -12.63 -11.09 -0.09
CA HIS A 136 -12.23 -10.00 -0.99
C HIS A 136 -12.23 -10.44 -2.45
N LYS A 137 -12.42 -9.49 -3.38
CA LYS A 137 -12.26 -9.70 -4.82
C LYS A 137 -10.79 -9.97 -5.15
N HIS A 138 -10.49 -10.94 -6.03
CA HIS A 138 -9.14 -11.08 -6.60
C HIS A 138 -8.76 -9.82 -7.37
N GLY A 139 -7.54 -9.33 -7.14
CA GLY A 139 -7.01 -8.15 -7.82
C GLY A 139 -6.86 -6.93 -6.92
N TRP A 140 -6.86 -5.77 -7.56
CA TRP A 140 -6.71 -4.49 -6.88
C TRP A 140 -7.98 -4.05 -6.18
N ASP A 141 -7.83 -3.55 -4.95
CA ASP A 141 -8.90 -2.99 -4.15
C ASP A 141 -8.43 -1.69 -3.47
N PHE A 142 -9.29 -0.67 -3.46
CA PHE A 142 -9.00 0.64 -2.86
C PHE A 142 -9.86 0.85 -1.63
N VAL A 143 -9.26 0.70 -0.46
CA VAL A 143 -9.93 0.77 0.84
C VAL A 143 -9.26 1.83 1.71
N ASP A 144 -10.03 2.73 2.31
CA ASP A 144 -9.55 3.76 3.24
C ASP A 144 -8.38 4.60 2.68
N GLY A 145 -8.46 4.98 1.39
CA GLY A 145 -7.44 5.81 0.74
C GLY A 145 -6.15 5.06 0.40
N LYS A 146 -6.14 3.72 0.46
CA LYS A 146 -4.98 2.88 0.18
C LYS A 146 -5.33 1.78 -0.79
N TRP A 147 -4.37 1.44 -1.67
CA TRP A 147 -4.47 0.31 -2.56
C TRP A 147 -3.96 -0.95 -1.89
N TYR A 148 -4.69 -2.06 -2.09
CA TYR A 148 -4.36 -3.42 -1.71
C TYR A 148 -4.46 -4.33 -2.93
N TYR A 149 -3.74 -5.43 -2.92
CA TYR A 149 -3.90 -6.47 -3.94
C TYR A 149 -4.18 -7.81 -3.28
N TYR A 150 -5.24 -8.48 -3.73
CA TYR A 150 -5.64 -9.79 -3.26
C TYR A 150 -5.30 -10.86 -4.30
N ASN A 151 -4.64 -11.94 -3.87
CA ASN A 151 -4.26 -13.04 -4.73
C ASN A 151 -5.50 -13.88 -5.16
N GLU A 152 -5.27 -14.94 -5.94
CA GLU A 152 -6.34 -15.84 -6.38
C GLU A 152 -7.07 -16.55 -5.23
N ARG A 153 -6.41 -16.67 -4.08
CA ARG A 153 -7.01 -17.20 -2.84
C ARG A 153 -7.72 -16.11 -2.03
N ARG A 154 -7.73 -14.86 -2.57
CA ARG A 154 -8.29 -13.68 -1.92
C ARG A 154 -7.62 -13.29 -0.61
N GLU A 155 -6.37 -13.68 -0.49
CA GLU A 155 -5.51 -13.27 0.60
C GLU A 155 -4.79 -11.96 0.21
N LYS A 156 -4.67 -11.05 1.17
CA LYS A 156 -3.96 -9.78 0.98
C LYS A 156 -2.48 -10.04 0.70
N SER A 157 -2.02 -9.58 -0.45
CA SER A 157 -0.61 -9.72 -0.82
C SER A 157 0.28 -8.83 0.04
N THR A 158 1.48 -9.31 0.36
CA THR A 158 2.53 -8.57 1.06
C THR A 158 3.87 -8.84 0.37
N GLY A 159 4.82 -7.90 0.50
CA GLY A 159 6.12 -8.00 -0.15
C GLY A 159 6.08 -7.62 -1.63
N TRP A 160 7.02 -8.15 -2.40
CA TRP A 160 7.13 -7.88 -3.84
C TRP A 160 6.04 -8.59 -4.63
N LEU A 161 5.40 -7.85 -5.53
CA LEU A 161 4.34 -8.33 -6.40
C LEU A 161 4.63 -7.92 -7.84
N ASN A 162 4.71 -8.90 -8.76
CA ASN A 162 4.83 -8.63 -10.19
C ASN A 162 3.47 -8.84 -10.87
N LEU A 163 2.98 -7.81 -11.54
CA LEU A 163 1.75 -7.86 -12.33
C LEU A 163 2.04 -7.34 -13.74
N ASN A 164 1.96 -8.23 -14.71
CA ASN A 164 2.15 -7.90 -16.12
C ASN A 164 3.47 -7.15 -16.42
N GLY A 165 4.56 -7.54 -15.71
CA GLY A 165 5.88 -6.93 -15.88
C GLY A 165 6.14 -5.69 -15.02
N ASN A 166 5.13 -5.14 -14.35
CA ASN A 166 5.30 -4.08 -13.38
C ASN A 166 5.50 -4.66 -11.97
N TRP A 167 6.51 -4.17 -11.26
CA TRP A 167 6.75 -4.54 -9.88
C TRP A 167 6.10 -3.53 -8.93
N TYR A 168 5.46 -4.05 -7.89
CA TYR A 168 4.85 -3.31 -6.79
C TYR A 168 5.41 -3.84 -5.47
N TYR A 169 5.40 -3.02 -4.43
CA TYR A 169 5.74 -3.46 -3.09
C TYR A 169 4.55 -3.26 -2.16
N MET A 170 4.05 -4.38 -1.63
CA MET A 170 2.95 -4.40 -0.67
C MET A 170 3.55 -4.44 0.73
N LYS A 171 3.25 -3.43 1.55
CA LYS A 171 3.75 -3.33 2.93
C LYS A 171 3.26 -4.50 3.78
N LEU A 172 3.82 -4.68 4.98
CA LEU A 172 3.41 -5.76 5.89
C LEU A 172 1.91 -5.71 6.26
N ASN A 173 1.30 -4.52 6.26
CA ASN A 173 -0.14 -4.36 6.45
C ASN A 173 -0.95 -4.60 5.16
N GLY A 174 -0.31 -5.00 4.07
CA GLY A 174 -0.89 -5.24 2.75
C GLY A 174 -1.10 -3.99 1.90
N SER A 175 -0.90 -2.78 2.41
CA SER A 175 -1.08 -1.58 1.59
C SER A 175 0.06 -1.41 0.58
N MET A 176 -0.28 -0.95 -0.64
CA MET A 176 0.68 -0.63 -1.69
C MET A 176 1.62 0.50 -1.26
N ALA A 177 2.91 0.34 -1.51
CA ALA A 177 3.89 1.39 -1.30
C ALA A 177 3.84 2.42 -2.44
N VAL A 178 4.00 3.70 -2.10
CA VAL A 178 4.17 4.82 -3.03
C VAL A 178 5.32 5.68 -2.50
N GLY A 179 6.12 6.27 -3.39
CA GLY A 179 7.30 7.03 -3.03
C GLY A 179 8.48 6.15 -2.60
N TRP A 180 9.36 6.70 -1.78
CA TRP A 180 10.52 5.99 -1.28
C TRP A 180 10.14 4.86 -0.33
N CYS A 181 10.71 3.67 -0.54
CA CYS A 181 10.59 2.53 0.38
C CYS A 181 11.92 1.80 0.56
N LEU A 182 12.24 1.49 1.80
CA LEU A 182 13.41 0.69 2.17
C LEU A 182 12.98 -0.77 2.29
N VAL A 183 13.59 -1.63 1.47
CA VAL A 183 13.32 -3.08 1.50
C VAL A 183 14.64 -3.80 1.67
N GLY A 184 14.80 -4.50 2.79
CA GLY A 184 16.11 -5.00 3.20
C GLY A 184 17.06 -3.82 3.43
N ASN A 185 18.20 -3.84 2.73
CA ASN A 185 19.22 -2.79 2.82
C ASN A 185 19.25 -1.87 1.57
N SER A 186 18.20 -1.89 0.75
CA SER A 186 18.15 -1.14 -0.50
C SER A 186 16.94 -0.22 -0.55
N TRP A 187 17.16 1.00 -1.02
CA TRP A 187 16.09 1.94 -1.31
C TRP A 187 15.52 1.71 -2.69
N TYR A 188 14.21 1.81 -2.79
CA TYR A 188 13.42 1.75 -4.02
C TYR A 188 12.50 2.95 -4.11
N TYR A 189 12.08 3.30 -5.30
CA TYR A 189 11.07 4.34 -5.50
C TYR A 189 9.87 3.75 -6.25
N MET A 190 8.69 3.90 -5.66
CA MET A 190 7.41 3.54 -6.25
C MET A 190 6.72 4.79 -6.78
N SER A 191 6.33 4.77 -8.05
CA SER A 191 5.60 5.88 -8.67
C SER A 191 4.25 6.13 -7.94
N GLU A 192 3.56 7.18 -8.33
CA GLU A 192 2.20 7.45 -7.83
C GLU A 192 1.21 6.31 -8.13
N SER A 193 1.43 5.57 -9.22
CA SER A 193 0.66 4.37 -9.56
C SER A 193 1.09 3.12 -8.76
N GLY A 194 2.09 3.23 -7.90
CA GLY A 194 2.70 2.13 -7.15
C GLY A 194 3.70 1.29 -7.93
N ALA A 195 3.90 1.53 -9.21
CA ALA A 195 4.87 0.80 -10.00
C ALA A 195 6.32 1.18 -9.64
N MET A 196 7.20 0.18 -9.50
CA MET A 196 8.61 0.37 -9.21
C MET A 196 9.30 1.12 -10.36
N VAL A 197 10.04 2.17 -10.00
CA VAL A 197 10.82 2.97 -10.96
C VAL A 197 12.19 2.36 -11.18
N THR A 198 12.66 2.37 -12.44
CA THR A 198 14.01 1.95 -12.85
C THR A 198 14.61 3.04 -13.74
N GLY A 199 15.94 3.08 -13.84
CA GLY A 199 16.65 4.10 -14.62
C GLY A 199 16.74 5.44 -13.92
N TRP A 200 16.81 6.52 -14.69
CA TRP A 200 16.92 7.88 -14.15
C TRP A 200 15.60 8.37 -13.55
N LEU A 201 15.69 8.94 -12.36
CA LEU A 201 14.57 9.50 -11.61
C LEU A 201 14.90 10.92 -11.17
N ASN A 202 14.10 11.90 -11.58
CA ASN A 202 14.19 13.26 -11.10
C ASN A 202 13.10 13.55 -10.06
N LEU A 203 13.51 13.99 -8.87
CA LEU A 203 12.59 14.42 -7.83
C LEU A 203 12.99 15.83 -7.36
N ASN A 204 12.17 16.80 -7.71
CA ASN A 204 12.37 18.20 -7.31
C ASN A 204 13.76 18.75 -7.67
N GLY A 205 14.29 18.39 -8.86
CA GLY A 205 15.60 18.82 -9.33
C GLY A 205 16.77 17.94 -8.90
N ASN A 206 16.55 16.99 -8.00
CA ASN A 206 17.55 15.99 -7.62
C ASN A 206 17.43 14.75 -8.51
N TRP A 207 18.54 14.34 -9.12
CA TRP A 207 18.61 13.16 -9.95
C TRP A 207 19.09 11.94 -9.15
N TYR A 208 18.43 10.82 -9.34
CA TYR A 208 18.74 9.50 -8.79
C TYR A 208 18.86 8.50 -9.94
N TYR A 209 19.57 7.42 -9.72
CA TYR A 209 19.60 6.31 -10.66
C TYR A 209 19.17 5.01 -9.98
N MET A 210 18.10 4.42 -10.53
CA MET A 210 17.53 3.16 -10.06
C MET A 210 18.02 2.03 -10.97
N ARG A 211 18.66 1.02 -10.40
CA ARG A 211 19.12 -0.16 -11.17
C ARG A 211 17.96 -0.84 -11.91
N PRO A 212 18.21 -1.72 -12.90
CA PRO A 212 17.16 -2.57 -13.47
C PRO A 212 16.42 -3.42 -12.42
N SER A 213 17.06 -3.72 -11.30
CA SER A 213 16.42 -4.38 -10.14
C SER A 213 15.54 -3.45 -9.31
N GLY A 214 15.49 -2.16 -9.64
CA GLY A 214 14.80 -1.11 -8.87
C GLY A 214 15.60 -0.52 -7.71
N ALA A 215 16.72 -1.13 -7.30
CA ALA A 215 17.52 -0.64 -6.18
C ALA A 215 18.23 0.69 -6.53
N MET A 216 18.14 1.68 -5.64
CA MET A 216 18.83 2.95 -5.76
C MET A 216 20.34 2.75 -5.77
N VAL A 217 21.04 3.46 -6.64
CA VAL A 217 22.49 3.45 -6.71
C VAL A 217 23.08 4.47 -5.73
N VAL A 218 24.17 4.09 -5.08
CA VAL A 218 25.04 4.93 -4.29
C VAL A 218 26.48 4.69 -4.76
N GLY A 219 27.32 5.72 -4.80
CA GLY A 219 28.67 5.66 -5.32
C GLY A 219 28.74 5.69 -6.85
N TRP A 220 29.82 5.14 -7.39
CA TRP A 220 30.06 5.12 -8.83
C TRP A 220 29.07 4.21 -9.59
N CYS A 221 28.56 4.69 -10.72
CA CYS A 221 27.79 3.88 -11.67
C CYS A 221 28.08 4.26 -13.12
N LEU A 222 28.12 3.25 -13.95
CA LEU A 222 28.23 3.39 -15.41
C LEU A 222 26.83 3.29 -16.02
N VAL A 223 26.41 4.36 -16.70
CA VAL A 223 25.13 4.39 -17.42
C VAL A 223 25.40 4.75 -18.88
N GLY A 224 25.09 3.84 -19.78
CA GLY A 224 25.56 3.94 -21.15
C GLY A 224 27.10 3.89 -21.21
N ASN A 225 27.70 4.96 -21.73
CA ASN A 225 29.17 5.09 -21.83
C ASN A 225 29.75 6.09 -20.82
N ASN A 226 28.93 6.65 -19.91
CA ASN A 226 29.35 7.68 -18.98
C ASN A 226 29.35 7.18 -17.55
N TRP A 227 30.37 7.58 -16.79
CA TRP A 227 30.42 7.37 -15.36
C TRP A 227 29.73 8.52 -14.62
N TYR A 228 28.97 8.17 -13.60
CA TYR A 228 28.28 9.08 -12.68
C TYR A 228 28.64 8.71 -11.25
N TYR A 229 28.51 9.67 -10.35
CA TYR A 229 28.67 9.43 -8.92
C TYR A 229 27.40 9.84 -8.17
N MET A 230 26.84 8.91 -7.41
CA MET A 230 25.70 9.12 -6.55
C MET A 230 26.18 9.27 -5.12
N ALA A 231 25.84 10.39 -4.46
CA ALA A 231 26.15 10.62 -3.06
C ALA A 231 25.54 9.53 -2.15
N GLU A 232 25.93 9.50 -0.89
CA GLU A 232 25.39 8.51 0.08
C GLU A 232 23.87 8.52 0.21
N ILE A 233 23.25 9.70 -0.03
CA ILE A 233 21.78 9.85 -0.06
C ILE A 233 21.18 9.53 -1.44
N GLY A 234 21.97 9.02 -2.39
CA GLY A 234 21.56 8.64 -3.73
C GLY A 234 21.46 9.78 -4.75
N VAL A 235 21.68 11.04 -4.36
CA VAL A 235 21.61 12.18 -5.28
C VAL A 235 22.84 12.23 -6.18
N MET A 236 22.62 12.43 -7.48
CA MET A 236 23.68 12.60 -8.48
C MET A 236 24.53 13.83 -8.17
N VAL A 237 25.84 13.63 -8.15
CA VAL A 237 26.81 14.71 -7.93
C VAL A 237 27.13 15.44 -9.24
N THR A 238 27.24 16.77 -9.18
CA THR A 238 27.74 17.63 -10.26
C THR A 238 28.85 18.54 -9.72
N GLY A 239 29.73 19.00 -10.58
CA GLY A 239 30.89 19.82 -10.19
C GLY A 239 32.04 18.99 -9.61
N TRP A 240 32.86 19.64 -8.77
CA TRP A 240 34.04 19.00 -8.18
C TRP A 240 33.68 17.95 -7.15
N LEU A 241 34.27 16.77 -7.28
CA LEU A 241 34.11 15.62 -6.39
C LEU A 241 35.47 15.19 -5.84
N ASN A 242 35.65 15.23 -4.51
CA ASN A 242 36.82 14.70 -3.83
C ASN A 242 36.49 13.35 -3.15
N LEU A 243 37.21 12.33 -3.52
CA LEU A 243 37.09 11.00 -2.89
C LEU A 243 38.45 10.61 -2.30
N ASN A 244 38.62 10.77 -1.00
CA ASN A 244 39.83 10.40 -0.27
C ASN A 244 41.10 11.04 -0.83
N GLY A 245 41.03 12.34 -1.22
CA GLY A 245 42.14 13.09 -1.79
C GLY A 245 42.28 13.00 -3.31
N THR A 246 41.50 12.16 -3.96
CA THR A 246 41.45 12.09 -5.43
C THR A 246 40.31 12.95 -5.96
N TRP A 247 40.62 13.86 -6.88
CA TRP A 247 39.70 14.82 -7.43
C TRP A 247 39.16 14.38 -8.80
N TYR A 248 37.88 14.58 -8.99
CA TYR A 248 37.12 14.37 -10.22
C TYR A 248 36.27 15.60 -10.51
N TYR A 249 35.81 15.75 -11.74
CA TYR A 249 34.80 16.74 -12.07
C TYR A 249 33.63 16.09 -12.80
N MET A 250 32.44 16.29 -12.25
CA MET A 250 31.17 15.82 -12.80
C MET A 250 30.52 16.98 -13.56
N GLY A 251 30.23 16.80 -14.84
CA GLY A 251 29.60 17.81 -15.68
C GLY A 251 28.24 18.26 -15.14
N ASN A 252 27.63 19.28 -15.76
CA ASN A 252 26.30 19.74 -15.40
C ASN A 252 25.22 18.66 -15.61
N ASP A 253 25.48 17.71 -16.49
CA ASP A 253 24.68 16.52 -16.77
C ASP A 253 25.01 15.35 -15.82
N GLY A 254 25.96 15.55 -14.90
CA GLY A 254 26.48 14.55 -13.96
C GLY A 254 27.50 13.57 -14.54
N ALA A 255 27.81 13.63 -15.84
CA ALA A 255 28.82 12.76 -16.45
C ALA A 255 30.23 13.15 -15.99
N MET A 256 31.05 12.15 -15.61
CA MET A 256 32.47 12.34 -15.27
C MET A 256 33.26 12.84 -16.47
N LEU A 257 34.04 13.89 -16.29
CA LEU A 257 34.90 14.42 -17.35
C LEU A 257 36.22 13.64 -17.45
N THR A 258 36.69 13.47 -18.68
CA THR A 258 38.03 12.92 -19.03
C THR A 258 38.67 13.77 -20.12
N GLY A 259 39.99 13.86 -20.17
CA GLY A 259 40.72 14.71 -21.13
C GLY A 259 40.84 16.18 -20.64
N THR A 260 40.96 17.11 -21.56
CA THR A 260 41.22 18.54 -21.25
C THR A 260 39.91 19.33 -21.31
N HIS A 261 39.60 20.06 -20.23
CA HIS A 261 38.40 20.88 -20.11
C HIS A 261 38.66 22.24 -19.51
N THR A 262 37.95 23.26 -19.99
CA THR A 262 37.96 24.60 -19.38
C THR A 262 36.78 24.75 -18.43
N ILE A 263 37.07 24.99 -17.14
CA ILE A 263 36.09 25.11 -16.09
C ILE A 263 36.27 26.47 -15.43
N ASN A 264 35.28 27.34 -15.49
CA ASN A 264 35.33 28.70 -14.93
C ASN A 264 36.56 29.52 -15.41
N GLY A 265 36.99 29.35 -16.67
CA GLY A 265 38.10 30.06 -17.27
C GLY A 265 39.49 29.44 -17.05
N ASN A 266 39.59 28.37 -16.26
CA ASN A 266 40.84 27.64 -16.03
C ASN A 266 40.79 26.29 -16.80
N THR A 267 41.94 25.88 -17.28
CA THR A 267 42.08 24.61 -18.02
C THR A 267 42.56 23.51 -17.08
N TYR A 268 41.82 22.39 -17.05
CA TYR A 268 42.11 21.21 -16.24
C TYR A 268 42.30 19.97 -17.12
N VAL A 269 43.17 19.07 -16.72
CA VAL A 269 43.43 17.82 -17.42
C VAL A 269 43.05 16.65 -16.52
N PHE A 270 42.17 15.78 -17.04
CA PHE A 270 41.72 14.57 -16.38
C PHE A 270 42.21 13.34 -17.16
N ASN A 271 42.70 12.33 -16.47
CA ASN A 271 43.12 11.08 -17.12
C ASN A 271 41.91 10.27 -17.62
N GLN A 272 42.14 9.07 -18.16
CA GLN A 272 41.08 8.21 -18.66
C GLN A 272 40.13 7.68 -17.55
N ASP A 273 40.60 7.64 -16.30
CA ASP A 273 39.81 7.29 -15.12
C ASP A 273 39.10 8.48 -14.52
N GLY A 274 39.14 9.66 -15.16
CA GLY A 274 38.51 10.90 -14.71
C GLY A 274 39.28 11.62 -13.57
N VAL A 275 40.46 11.16 -13.18
CA VAL A 275 41.26 11.78 -12.12
C VAL A 275 41.91 13.04 -12.64
N TRP A 276 41.74 14.14 -11.92
CA TRP A 276 42.48 15.39 -12.17
C TRP A 276 43.98 15.20 -11.93
N ILE A 277 44.79 15.47 -12.95
CA ILE A 277 46.25 15.25 -12.93
C ILE A 277 47.06 16.52 -13.04
N SER A 278 46.54 17.60 -13.66
CA SER A 278 47.22 18.93 -13.74
C SER A 278 46.24 20.02 -14.16
N ASP A 279 46.69 21.26 -13.97
CA ASP A 279 46.12 22.47 -14.52
C ASP A 279 46.73 22.75 -15.91
#